data_0e92a18958c48d9edd318d84e09fcd57
#
_entry.id   0e92a18958c48d9edd318d84e09fcd57
#
_cell.length_a   1.000
_cell.length_b   1.000
_cell.length_c   1.000
_cell.angle_alpha   90.00
_cell.angle_beta   90.00
_cell.angle_gamma   90.00
#
_symmetry.space_group_name_H-M   'P 1'
#
loop_
_entity.id
_entity.type
_entity.pdbx_description
1 polymer ?
#
loop_
_entity_poly.entity_id
_entity_poly.type
_entity_poly.pdbx_seq_one_letter_code
_entity_poly.pdbx_strand_id
1 'polypeptide(L)'
;MPARHLASTLALLVALSGCAARTTPAGAAPGPAAAEPAPQAANATEVSEAFVRAHLEFLASDALNGRGSGTRDEWLAATYIASQFREWGLEPMGDDGGYVQRVDLAGAQATAPPTLTIGDRAFTHGREMLVLTLGAAPARGRLLKLAAGGAAPPGAVALVPEGAKVGIADAAIVLEPETPQVRRVWAARAARMPSRPLRPSGLAPPVPGRTVIFLETAAYAAVSALADGTEVSFAADLAPAAGATWNAVGRLTGSNPAAAGDVLVLSAHLDHLGARPPSPGADTIFNGADDDASGTVAVMALAHALAQGPRPRRTVVFALFGSEEAGGHGAAYFVDRPVVPLDRIVADVQFEMLGRPDPMLPEDTLWLTGYERSTLGADLAAAGANLVADPRPDQSFFTRSDNIRFARRGVVAHTISSFGLHEAYHTPDDEVALIDFDHMTRAIASLVAPIRSM
;
A
#
# COMPACT_ATOMS: atom_id res chain seq x y z
N MET A 1 -10.90 64.00 -0.85
CA MET A 1 -12.25 64.60 -0.89
C MET A 1 -13.27 63.49 -0.77
N PRO A 2 -14.43 63.75 -0.10
CA PRO A 2 -14.63 63.16 1.23
C PRO A 2 -15.76 62.08 1.26
N ALA A 3 -15.80 61.45 2.41
CA ALA A 3 -16.77 60.53 2.96
C ALA A 3 -18.27 60.91 2.84
N ARG A 4 -19.13 59.91 2.96
CA ARG A 4 -20.40 60.06 3.70
C ARG A 4 -20.84 58.74 4.31
N HIS A 5 -20.98 58.81 5.65
CA HIS A 5 -21.66 57.83 6.51
C HIS A 5 -23.17 57.84 6.28
N LEU A 6 -23.84 56.73 6.48
CA LEU A 6 -25.23 56.70 6.92
C LEU A 6 -25.41 55.54 7.93
N ALA A 7 -25.65 55.95 9.15
CA ALA A 7 -26.15 55.11 10.23
C ALA A 7 -27.68 55.03 10.15
N SER A 8 -28.25 53.86 10.42
CA SER A 8 -29.70 53.74 10.69
C SER A 8 -29.90 52.91 11.93
N THR A 9 -30.33 53.59 12.95
CA THR A 9 -30.89 53.13 14.22
C THR A 9 -32.26 52.50 13.99
N LEU A 10 -32.56 51.36 14.62
CA LEU A 10 -33.93 50.83 14.73
C LEU A 10 -34.25 50.57 16.19
N ALA A 11 -35.39 51.13 16.58
CA ALA A 11 -35.89 51.26 17.93
C ALA A 11 -36.57 49.98 18.46
N LEU A 12 -36.40 49.79 19.77
CA LEU A 12 -37.01 48.77 20.61
C LEU A 12 -38.43 49.15 20.99
N LEU A 13 -39.43 48.33 20.74
CA LEU A 13 -40.81 48.52 21.27
C LEU A 13 -41.08 47.40 22.27
N VAL A 14 -41.24 47.81 23.55
CA VAL A 14 -41.70 46.98 24.67
C VAL A 14 -43.22 47.10 24.74
N ALA A 15 -43.95 46.00 24.72
CA ALA A 15 -45.39 45.97 25.03
C ALA A 15 -45.60 45.16 26.31
N LEU A 16 -45.98 45.85 27.36
CA LEU A 16 -46.54 45.29 28.61
C LEU A 16 -48.00 45.00 28.41
N SER A 17 -48.45 43.79 28.76
CA SER A 17 -49.88 43.46 28.94
C SER A 17 -50.08 42.66 30.21
N GLY A 18 -51.02 43.08 30.99
CA GLY A 18 -51.20 42.81 32.39
C GLY A 18 -51.83 41.49 32.76
N CYS A 19 -51.69 41.17 34.03
CA CYS A 19 -52.28 40.06 34.76
C CYS A 19 -53.80 40.16 34.91
N ALA A 20 -54.48 39.02 34.71
CA ALA A 20 -55.77 38.77 35.32
C ALA A 20 -55.75 37.40 35.97
N ALA A 21 -55.81 37.35 37.29
CA ALA A 21 -55.89 36.14 38.08
C ALA A 21 -57.32 35.53 37.97
N ARG A 22 -57.37 34.26 37.66
CA ARG A 22 -58.60 33.44 37.89
C ARG A 22 -58.22 32.26 38.79
N THR A 23 -58.81 32.23 39.94
CA THR A 23 -58.80 31.10 40.88
C THR A 23 -59.73 30.01 40.43
N THR A 24 -59.28 28.77 40.38
CA THR A 24 -60.07 27.56 40.24
C THR A 24 -59.56 26.47 41.26
N PRO A 25 -60.40 25.58 41.71
CA PRO A 25 -60.23 24.84 42.95
C PRO A 25 -59.28 23.61 42.83
N ALA A 26 -58.73 23.23 44.00
CA ALA A 26 -57.84 22.10 44.16
C ALA A 26 -58.42 20.79 43.64
N GLY A 27 -57.76 20.18 42.66
CA GLY A 27 -57.92 18.84 42.19
C GLY A 27 -56.73 17.96 42.67
N ALA A 28 -57.06 16.70 42.99
CA ALA A 28 -56.14 15.71 43.59
C ALA A 28 -54.79 15.60 42.91
N ALA A 29 -53.72 15.36 43.71
CA ALA A 29 -52.36 15.13 43.25
C ALA A 29 -52.30 13.86 42.36
N PRO A 30 -51.66 13.94 41.20
CA PRO A 30 -51.33 12.72 40.43
C PRO A 30 -50.17 12.00 41.13
N GLY A 31 -50.29 10.67 41.19
CA GLY A 31 -49.25 9.77 41.67
C GLY A 31 -47.94 9.91 40.83
N PRO A 32 -46.81 9.39 41.32
CA PRO A 32 -45.52 9.54 40.65
C PRO A 32 -45.63 8.95 39.25
N ALA A 33 -45.41 9.80 38.21
CA ALA A 33 -45.24 9.37 36.84
C ALA A 33 -44.06 8.38 36.79
N ALA A 34 -44.28 7.21 36.19
CA ALA A 34 -43.23 6.31 35.83
C ALA A 34 -42.18 7.09 35.06
N ALA A 35 -40.93 7.05 35.57
CA ALA A 35 -39.80 7.62 34.87
C ALA A 35 -39.74 6.99 33.46
N GLU A 36 -39.79 7.80 32.43
CA GLU A 36 -39.46 7.32 31.08
C GLU A 36 -38.09 6.68 31.16
N PRO A 37 -37.88 5.47 30.58
CA PRO A 37 -36.55 4.90 30.50
C PRO A 37 -35.66 5.91 29.79
N ALA A 38 -34.54 6.25 30.44
CA ALA A 38 -33.49 7.05 29.80
C ALA A 38 -33.20 6.44 28.42
N PRO A 39 -33.03 7.25 27.37
CA PRO A 39 -32.67 6.72 26.07
C PRO A 39 -31.45 5.84 26.28
N GLN A 40 -31.59 4.54 26.04
CA GLN A 40 -30.45 3.64 25.94
C GLN A 40 -29.54 4.31 24.91
N ALA A 41 -28.31 4.68 25.35
CA ALA A 41 -27.26 5.08 24.44
C ALA A 41 -27.24 3.99 23.37
N ALA A 42 -27.66 4.33 22.15
CA ALA A 42 -27.48 3.45 21.00
C ALA A 42 -26.00 3.09 21.05
N ASN A 43 -25.69 1.79 21.10
CA ASN A 43 -24.33 1.32 20.98
C ASN A 43 -23.83 1.88 19.66
N ALA A 44 -23.15 3.05 19.71
CA ALA A 44 -22.46 3.58 18.57
C ALA A 44 -21.46 2.50 18.19
N THR A 45 -21.63 1.90 17.04
CA THR A 45 -20.65 0.95 16.51
C THR A 45 -19.31 1.66 16.51
N GLU A 46 -18.30 1.06 17.13
CA GLU A 46 -16.95 1.66 17.25
C GLU A 46 -16.37 2.04 15.88
N VAL A 47 -16.86 1.40 14.79
CA VAL A 47 -16.59 1.74 13.40
C VAL A 47 -17.92 2.08 12.71
N SER A 48 -18.00 3.22 12.04
CA SER A 48 -19.20 3.64 11.31
C SER A 48 -18.96 3.71 9.79
N GLU A 49 -19.98 3.39 8.99
CA GLU A 49 -19.90 3.53 7.54
C GLU A 49 -19.56 4.98 7.13
N ALA A 50 -20.11 5.97 7.81
CA ALA A 50 -19.81 7.37 7.52
C ALA A 50 -18.32 7.69 7.66
N PHE A 51 -17.65 7.12 8.67
CA PHE A 51 -16.20 7.25 8.83
C PHE A 51 -15.45 6.56 7.68
N VAL A 52 -15.75 5.30 7.41
CA VAL A 52 -15.11 4.50 6.36
C VAL A 52 -15.26 5.19 5.01
N ARG A 53 -16.48 5.60 4.68
CA ARG A 53 -16.79 6.30 3.42
C ARG A 53 -16.03 7.61 3.27
N ALA A 54 -16.03 8.47 4.28
CA ALA A 54 -15.41 9.79 4.21
C ALA A 54 -13.89 9.71 3.94
N HIS A 55 -13.22 8.75 4.57
CA HIS A 55 -11.78 8.57 4.39
C HIS A 55 -11.45 7.88 3.06
N LEU A 56 -12.25 6.90 2.66
CA LEU A 56 -12.02 6.16 1.42
C LEU A 56 -12.31 7.03 0.20
N GLU A 57 -13.42 7.77 0.18
CA GLU A 57 -13.74 8.72 -0.89
C GLU A 57 -12.67 9.80 -1.07
N PHE A 58 -12.00 10.22 0.01
CA PHE A 58 -10.88 11.14 -0.10
C PHE A 58 -9.63 10.45 -0.68
N LEU A 59 -9.22 9.30 -0.10
CA LEU A 59 -7.99 8.63 -0.51
C LEU A 59 -8.08 8.08 -1.94
N ALA A 60 -9.22 7.60 -2.37
CA ALA A 60 -9.44 7.08 -3.71
C ALA A 60 -10.02 8.12 -4.68
N SER A 61 -9.94 9.42 -4.37
CA SER A 61 -10.39 10.48 -5.28
C SER A 61 -9.39 10.79 -6.37
N ASP A 62 -9.87 11.24 -7.52
CA ASP A 62 -9.05 11.78 -8.61
C ASP A 62 -8.13 12.92 -8.18
N ALA A 63 -8.48 13.63 -7.10
CA ALA A 63 -7.67 14.72 -6.55
C ALA A 63 -6.28 14.28 -6.08
N LEU A 64 -6.12 12.98 -5.77
CA LEU A 64 -4.85 12.37 -5.40
C LEU A 64 -4.17 11.63 -6.57
N ASN A 65 -4.66 11.74 -7.80
CA ASN A 65 -4.08 11.15 -9.01
C ASN A 65 -3.61 9.70 -8.82
N GLY A 66 -4.38 8.91 -8.07
CA GLY A 66 -4.05 7.51 -7.79
C GLY A 66 -2.85 7.30 -6.87
N ARG A 67 -2.45 8.28 -6.05
CA ARG A 67 -1.43 8.15 -4.98
C ARG A 67 -0.13 7.47 -5.42
N GLY A 68 0.32 7.71 -6.66
CA GLY A 68 1.44 6.98 -7.26
C GLY A 68 2.69 6.95 -6.36
N SER A 69 3.32 5.78 -6.26
CA SER A 69 4.54 5.54 -5.45
C SER A 69 5.61 6.60 -5.68
N GLY A 70 6.12 7.22 -4.62
CA GLY A 70 7.16 8.24 -4.66
C GLY A 70 6.74 9.58 -5.25
N THR A 71 5.44 9.82 -5.45
CA THR A 71 4.92 11.09 -5.97
C THR A 71 4.50 12.04 -4.86
N ARG A 72 4.20 13.29 -5.26
CA ARG A 72 3.60 14.29 -4.37
C ARG A 72 2.26 13.78 -3.80
N ASP A 73 1.51 13.00 -4.54
CA ASP A 73 0.17 12.59 -4.18
C ASP A 73 0.19 11.46 -3.13
N GLU A 74 1.19 10.56 -3.17
CA GLU A 74 1.51 9.66 -2.06
C GLU A 74 1.87 10.46 -0.78
N TRP A 75 2.73 11.49 -0.89
CA TRP A 75 3.04 12.35 0.23
C TRP A 75 1.83 13.08 0.80
N LEU A 76 0.87 13.49 -0.04
CA LEU A 76 -0.40 14.08 0.41
C LEU A 76 -1.23 13.06 1.20
N ALA A 77 -1.32 11.82 0.73
CA ALA A 77 -2.01 10.74 1.46
C ALA A 77 -1.35 10.50 2.84
N ALA A 78 -0.03 10.36 2.90
CA ALA A 78 0.70 10.21 4.16
C ALA A 78 0.49 11.41 5.11
N THR A 79 0.47 12.63 4.58
CA THR A 79 0.24 13.86 5.36
C THR A 79 -1.20 13.94 5.88
N TYR A 80 -2.17 13.54 5.07
CA TYR A 80 -3.56 13.44 5.49
C TYR A 80 -3.73 12.46 6.64
N ILE A 81 -3.21 11.26 6.51
CA ILE A 81 -3.25 10.23 7.56
C ILE A 81 -2.58 10.74 8.84
N ALA A 82 -1.41 11.36 8.72
CA ALA A 82 -0.70 11.97 9.84
C ALA A 82 -1.54 13.03 10.57
N SER A 83 -2.34 13.81 9.85
CA SER A 83 -3.26 14.79 10.46
C SER A 83 -4.37 14.12 11.26
N GLN A 84 -4.89 12.98 10.77
CA GLN A 84 -5.91 12.21 11.45
C GLN A 84 -5.35 11.54 12.71
N PHE A 85 -4.17 10.94 12.64
CA PHE A 85 -3.49 10.37 13.81
C PHE A 85 -3.28 11.41 14.92
N ARG A 86 -2.91 12.64 14.53
CA ARG A 86 -2.78 13.76 15.48
C ARG A 86 -4.12 14.12 16.12
N GLU A 87 -5.19 14.21 15.32
CA GLU A 87 -6.54 14.55 15.80
C GLU A 87 -7.04 13.51 16.81
N TRP A 88 -6.76 12.23 16.55
CA TRP A 88 -7.18 11.12 17.45
C TRP A 88 -6.28 10.94 18.66
N GLY A 89 -5.23 11.76 18.80
CA GLY A 89 -4.34 11.76 19.94
C GLY A 89 -3.38 10.56 20.03
N LEU A 90 -3.01 10.01 18.88
CA LEU A 90 -1.93 9.03 18.80
C LEU A 90 -0.59 9.72 19.11
N GLU A 91 0.36 8.94 19.60
CA GLU A 91 1.74 9.39 19.80
C GLU A 91 2.49 9.38 18.45
N PRO A 92 3.25 10.43 18.10
CA PRO A 92 3.97 10.49 16.85
C PRO A 92 5.15 9.50 16.83
N MET A 93 5.34 8.80 15.72
CA MET A 93 6.43 7.84 15.51
C MET A 93 7.18 8.06 14.19
N GLY A 94 6.94 9.16 13.51
CA GLY A 94 7.67 9.58 12.31
C GLY A 94 8.90 10.44 12.64
N ASP A 95 9.45 11.07 11.60
CA ASP A 95 10.62 11.90 11.71
C ASP A 95 10.34 13.21 12.49
N ASP A 96 11.35 13.75 13.13
CA ASP A 96 11.33 15.04 13.84
C ASP A 96 10.17 15.19 14.85
N GLY A 97 9.73 14.09 15.45
CA GLY A 97 8.59 14.07 16.37
C GLY A 97 7.24 14.25 15.68
N GLY A 98 7.17 14.04 14.38
CA GLY A 98 5.96 14.00 13.57
C GLY A 98 5.40 12.58 13.40
N TYR A 99 4.44 12.44 12.47
CA TYR A 99 3.82 11.16 12.13
C TYR A 99 4.29 10.64 10.77
N VAL A 100 4.95 11.46 9.96
CA VAL A 100 5.46 11.06 8.65
C VAL A 100 6.92 10.64 8.78
N GLN A 101 7.22 9.43 8.33
CA GLN A 101 8.59 8.93 8.18
C GLN A 101 8.95 9.02 6.69
N ARG A 102 9.94 9.84 6.36
CA ARG A 102 10.44 9.99 5.00
C ARG A 102 11.49 8.92 4.71
N VAL A 103 11.37 8.28 3.57
CA VAL A 103 12.31 7.28 3.07
C VAL A 103 12.98 7.82 1.80
N ASP A 104 14.23 8.22 1.90
CA ASP A 104 15.00 8.63 0.73
C ASP A 104 15.33 7.41 -0.14
N LEU A 105 15.09 7.56 -1.43
CA LEU A 105 15.32 6.53 -2.44
C LEU A 105 16.48 6.93 -3.34
N ALA A 106 17.34 5.96 -3.67
CA ALA A 106 18.44 6.13 -4.61
C ALA A 106 18.39 5.06 -5.71
N GLY A 107 18.77 5.47 -6.90
CA GLY A 107 18.87 4.60 -8.07
C GLY A 107 19.80 5.21 -9.11
N ALA A 108 19.65 4.83 -10.34
CA ALA A 108 20.37 5.44 -11.45
C ALA A 108 19.55 5.36 -12.75
N GLN A 109 19.74 6.32 -13.63
CA GLN A 109 19.08 6.37 -14.94
C GLN A 109 20.14 6.46 -16.03
N ALA A 110 19.93 5.76 -17.14
CA ALA A 110 20.79 5.90 -18.30
C ALA A 110 20.67 7.30 -18.91
N THR A 111 21.80 7.93 -19.21
CA THR A 111 21.90 9.26 -19.83
C THR A 111 21.92 9.21 -21.34
N ALA A 112 22.24 8.03 -21.90
CA ALA A 112 22.23 7.72 -23.33
C ALA A 112 21.69 6.29 -23.53
N PRO A 113 21.20 5.95 -24.73
CA PRO A 113 20.75 4.59 -25.01
C PRO A 113 21.87 3.57 -24.76
N PRO A 114 21.67 2.59 -23.84
CA PRO A 114 22.64 1.53 -23.61
C PRO A 114 22.95 0.72 -24.86
N THR A 115 24.16 0.20 -24.92
CA THR A 115 24.64 -0.63 -26.02
C THR A 115 25.06 -2.01 -25.54
N LEU A 116 24.74 -3.02 -26.34
CA LEU A 116 25.16 -4.42 -26.17
C LEU A 116 26.01 -4.82 -27.39
N THR A 117 27.21 -5.27 -27.18
CA THR A 117 28.09 -5.79 -28.23
C THR A 117 28.32 -7.28 -28.02
N ILE A 118 28.07 -8.10 -29.03
CA ILE A 118 28.30 -9.56 -29.02
C ILE A 118 29.13 -9.92 -30.25
N GLY A 119 30.40 -10.27 -30.03
CA GLY A 119 31.36 -10.40 -31.12
C GLY A 119 31.58 -9.09 -31.84
N ASP A 120 31.29 -9.07 -33.15
CA ASP A 120 31.36 -7.90 -34.04
C ASP A 120 30.03 -7.15 -34.18
N ARG A 121 28.97 -7.58 -33.51
CA ARG A 121 27.62 -7.01 -33.63
C ARG A 121 27.30 -6.10 -32.47
N ALA A 122 26.77 -4.92 -32.77
CA ALA A 122 26.29 -3.96 -31.78
C ALA A 122 24.77 -3.77 -31.88
N PHE A 123 24.13 -3.70 -30.73
CA PHE A 123 22.69 -3.49 -30.56
C PHE A 123 22.49 -2.29 -29.65
N THR A 124 21.47 -1.47 -29.92
CA THR A 124 21.20 -0.23 -29.17
C THR A 124 19.78 -0.26 -28.59
N HIS A 125 19.63 0.18 -27.33
CA HIS A 125 18.33 0.32 -26.70
C HIS A 125 17.39 1.21 -27.53
N GLY A 126 16.17 0.74 -27.70
CA GLY A 126 15.12 1.43 -28.45
C GLY A 126 15.14 1.14 -29.95
N ARG A 127 16.13 0.39 -30.44
CA ARG A 127 16.24 -0.08 -31.83
C ARG A 127 16.10 -1.60 -31.87
N GLU A 128 17.22 -2.32 -31.87
CA GLU A 128 17.25 -3.77 -31.99
C GLU A 128 17.06 -4.49 -30.65
N MET A 129 17.18 -3.75 -29.54
CA MET A 129 16.99 -4.28 -28.19
C MET A 129 16.21 -3.32 -27.28
N LEU A 130 15.56 -3.89 -26.28
CA LEU A 130 14.89 -3.17 -25.21
C LEU A 130 15.45 -3.60 -23.86
N VAL A 131 16.16 -2.71 -23.17
CA VAL A 131 16.60 -2.95 -21.80
C VAL A 131 15.40 -2.73 -20.89
N LEU A 132 14.93 -3.80 -20.24
CA LEU A 132 13.82 -3.74 -19.31
C LEU A 132 14.27 -3.38 -17.89
N THR A 133 15.37 -3.99 -17.45
CA THR A 133 15.95 -3.77 -16.13
C THR A 133 17.46 -3.57 -16.26
N LEU A 134 18.00 -2.56 -15.57
CA LEU A 134 19.43 -2.34 -15.44
C LEU A 134 19.96 -2.94 -14.15
N GLY A 135 20.86 -3.92 -14.27
CA GLY A 135 21.63 -4.46 -13.17
C GLY A 135 22.85 -3.60 -12.82
N ALA A 136 23.80 -4.18 -12.12
CA ALA A 136 25.10 -3.58 -11.92
C ALA A 136 25.82 -3.47 -13.27
N ALA A 137 26.10 -2.25 -13.74
CA ALA A 137 26.84 -2.02 -14.98
C ALA A 137 28.34 -1.78 -14.71
N PRO A 138 29.20 -1.80 -15.75
CA PRO A 138 29.05 -2.49 -17.01
C PRO A 138 29.38 -3.99 -16.86
N ALA A 139 28.75 -4.84 -17.66
CA ALA A 139 29.00 -6.26 -17.61
C ALA A 139 29.78 -6.71 -18.86
N ARG A 140 30.83 -7.50 -18.65
CA ARG A 140 31.53 -8.22 -19.70
C ARG A 140 31.45 -9.69 -19.40
N GLY A 141 31.30 -10.50 -20.41
CA GLY A 141 31.21 -11.94 -20.24
C GLY A 141 31.24 -12.68 -21.56
N ARG A 142 30.84 -13.93 -21.52
CA ARG A 142 30.72 -14.77 -22.72
C ARG A 142 29.28 -15.22 -22.85
N LEU A 143 28.81 -15.26 -24.08
CA LEU A 143 27.47 -15.73 -24.41
C LEU A 143 27.31 -17.19 -23.99
N LEU A 144 26.29 -17.47 -23.19
CA LEU A 144 25.88 -18.82 -22.81
C LEU A 144 24.47 -19.07 -23.32
N LYS A 145 24.33 -19.96 -24.26
CA LYS A 145 23.00 -20.40 -24.74
C LYS A 145 22.44 -21.44 -23.79
N LEU A 146 21.34 -21.09 -23.12
CA LEU A 146 20.69 -22.04 -22.22
C LEU A 146 19.90 -23.09 -22.99
N ALA A 147 19.95 -24.33 -22.52
CA ALA A 147 19.01 -25.37 -22.92
C ALA A 147 17.69 -25.21 -22.14
N ALA A 148 16.59 -25.71 -22.67
CA ALA A 148 15.32 -25.77 -21.92
C ALA A 148 15.50 -26.56 -20.60
N GLY A 149 15.02 -25.97 -19.49
CA GLY A 149 15.21 -26.51 -18.13
C GLY A 149 16.62 -26.29 -17.54
N GLY A 150 17.54 -25.68 -18.29
CA GLY A 150 18.88 -25.35 -17.79
C GLY A 150 18.88 -24.15 -16.85
N ALA A 151 20.02 -23.89 -16.19
CA ALA A 151 20.22 -22.76 -15.30
C ALA A 151 21.50 -22.01 -15.65
N ALA A 152 21.46 -20.67 -15.54
CA ALA A 152 22.62 -19.83 -15.73
C ALA A 152 23.51 -19.84 -14.48
N PRO A 153 24.83 -20.04 -14.60
CA PRO A 153 25.74 -19.90 -13.48
C PRO A 153 25.88 -18.41 -13.08
N PRO A 154 26.39 -18.13 -11.86
CA PRO A 154 26.62 -16.78 -11.39
C PRO A 154 27.45 -15.93 -12.38
N GLY A 155 26.96 -14.72 -12.66
CA GLY A 155 27.63 -13.76 -13.53
C GLY A 155 27.53 -14.05 -15.05
N ALA A 156 26.80 -15.07 -15.48
CA ALA A 156 26.67 -15.42 -16.88
C ALA A 156 25.92 -14.35 -17.70
N VAL A 157 26.23 -14.30 -18.99
CA VAL A 157 25.41 -13.65 -20.02
C VAL A 157 24.58 -14.74 -20.72
N ALA A 158 23.34 -14.88 -20.31
CA ALA A 158 22.49 -15.99 -20.69
C ALA A 158 21.54 -15.62 -21.83
N LEU A 159 21.58 -16.38 -22.93
CA LEU A 159 20.56 -16.33 -23.99
C LEU A 159 19.48 -17.37 -23.66
N VAL A 160 18.28 -16.91 -23.42
CA VAL A 160 17.10 -17.72 -23.08
C VAL A 160 16.46 -18.24 -24.38
N PRO A 161 16.22 -19.56 -24.50
CA PRO A 161 15.51 -20.10 -25.66
C PRO A 161 14.03 -19.65 -25.67
N GLU A 162 13.50 -19.40 -26.85
CA GLU A 162 12.10 -18.97 -27.02
C GLU A 162 11.13 -19.97 -26.35
N GLY A 163 10.21 -19.47 -25.54
CA GLY A 163 9.18 -20.27 -24.86
C GLY A 163 9.66 -21.23 -23.77
N ALA A 164 10.97 -21.25 -23.45
CA ALA A 164 11.51 -22.18 -22.48
C ALA A 164 11.51 -21.63 -21.05
N LYS A 165 11.23 -22.50 -20.07
CA LYS A 165 11.48 -22.21 -18.66
C LYS A 165 12.93 -22.53 -18.34
N VAL A 166 13.68 -21.56 -17.79
CA VAL A 166 15.09 -21.67 -17.42
C VAL A 166 15.36 -20.98 -16.09
N GLY A 167 16.40 -21.41 -15.38
CA GLY A 167 16.89 -20.76 -14.17
C GLY A 167 17.83 -19.60 -14.52
N ILE A 168 17.40 -18.35 -14.26
CA ILE A 168 18.16 -17.13 -14.58
C ILE A 168 18.52 -16.30 -13.34
N ALA A 169 18.29 -16.84 -12.13
CA ALA A 169 18.44 -16.08 -10.89
C ALA A 169 19.84 -15.46 -10.72
N ASP A 170 20.87 -16.19 -11.09
CA ASP A 170 22.28 -15.82 -10.87
C ASP A 170 22.94 -15.17 -12.09
N ALA A 171 22.24 -15.05 -13.24
CA ALA A 171 22.79 -14.40 -14.42
C ALA A 171 23.03 -12.91 -14.20
N ALA A 172 24.13 -12.37 -14.75
CA ALA A 172 24.40 -10.94 -14.79
C ALA A 172 23.61 -10.23 -15.88
N ILE A 173 23.50 -10.87 -17.04
CA ILE A 173 22.70 -10.40 -18.19
C ILE A 173 21.83 -11.54 -18.68
N VAL A 174 20.56 -11.24 -18.94
CA VAL A 174 19.61 -12.15 -19.56
C VAL A 174 19.16 -11.56 -20.88
N LEU A 175 19.33 -12.32 -21.95
CA LEU A 175 18.90 -11.98 -23.30
C LEU A 175 17.69 -12.84 -23.65
N GLU A 176 16.54 -12.21 -23.84
CA GLU A 176 15.27 -12.88 -24.14
C GLU A 176 14.77 -12.47 -25.54
N PRO A 177 14.05 -13.33 -26.26
CA PRO A 177 13.32 -12.92 -27.44
C PRO A 177 12.17 -11.98 -27.06
N GLU A 178 11.83 -11.03 -27.92
CA GLU A 178 10.64 -10.22 -27.74
C GLU A 178 9.38 -11.11 -27.65
N THR A 179 8.51 -10.81 -26.70
CA THR A 179 7.20 -11.46 -26.59
C THR A 179 6.11 -10.59 -27.22
N PRO A 180 4.91 -11.13 -27.51
CA PRO A 180 3.78 -10.31 -27.99
C PRO A 180 3.42 -9.17 -27.03
N GLN A 181 3.57 -9.35 -25.72
CA GLN A 181 3.36 -8.34 -24.71
C GLN A 181 4.42 -7.23 -24.79
N VAL A 182 5.69 -7.61 -24.88
CA VAL A 182 6.82 -6.66 -25.02
C VAL A 182 6.69 -5.86 -26.32
N ARG A 183 6.32 -6.52 -27.41
CA ARG A 183 6.11 -5.86 -28.72
C ARG A 183 5.04 -4.77 -28.66
N ARG A 184 3.93 -5.02 -27.96
CA ARG A 184 2.85 -4.03 -27.80
C ARG A 184 3.31 -2.75 -27.10
N VAL A 185 4.24 -2.86 -26.15
CA VAL A 185 4.76 -1.72 -25.35
C VAL A 185 6.13 -1.24 -25.83
N TRP A 186 6.68 -1.81 -26.89
CA TRP A 186 8.05 -1.54 -27.36
C TRP A 186 8.29 -0.05 -27.59
N ALA A 187 7.46 0.63 -28.38
CA ALA A 187 7.66 2.03 -28.73
C ALA A 187 7.62 2.94 -27.49
N ALA A 188 6.69 2.70 -26.59
CA ALA A 188 6.57 3.47 -25.34
C ALA A 188 7.76 3.23 -24.41
N ARG A 189 8.28 1.99 -24.35
CA ARG A 189 9.47 1.65 -23.55
C ARG A 189 10.76 2.14 -24.18
N ALA A 190 10.88 2.07 -25.51
CA ALA A 190 12.04 2.54 -26.26
C ALA A 190 12.24 4.07 -26.16
N ALA A 191 11.15 4.82 -25.99
CA ALA A 191 11.20 6.26 -25.77
C ALA A 191 11.70 6.66 -24.38
N ARG A 192 11.81 5.73 -23.44
CA ARG A 192 12.27 5.97 -22.05
C ARG A 192 13.67 5.44 -21.86
N MET A 193 14.52 6.24 -21.21
CA MET A 193 15.84 5.74 -20.81
C MET A 193 15.68 4.69 -19.71
N PRO A 194 16.37 3.54 -19.81
CA PRO A 194 16.36 2.53 -18.79
C PRO A 194 16.91 3.04 -17.46
N SER A 195 16.37 2.53 -16.36
CA SER A 195 16.81 2.93 -15.02
C SER A 195 17.09 1.72 -14.15
N ARG A 196 17.96 1.91 -13.17
CA ARG A 196 17.99 1.05 -11.98
C ARG A 196 16.84 1.45 -11.09
N PRO A 197 16.08 0.49 -10.57
CA PRO A 197 15.00 0.80 -9.65
C PRO A 197 15.50 1.65 -8.48
N LEU A 198 14.70 2.63 -8.08
CA LEU A 198 14.91 3.35 -6.83
C LEU A 198 14.78 2.37 -5.67
N ARG A 199 15.59 2.54 -4.64
CA ARG A 199 15.59 1.72 -3.42
C ARG A 199 15.90 2.59 -2.21
N PRO A 200 15.44 2.22 -1.01
CA PRO A 200 15.77 2.97 0.20
C PRO A 200 17.28 3.18 0.34
N SER A 201 17.66 4.44 0.52
CA SER A 201 19.07 4.83 0.69
C SER A 201 19.63 4.30 2.01
N GLY A 202 20.87 3.80 1.97
CA GLY A 202 21.58 3.32 3.16
C GLY A 202 21.12 1.97 3.68
N LEU A 203 20.21 1.27 2.99
CA LEU A 203 20.01 -0.15 3.21
C LEU A 203 21.07 -0.97 2.49
N ALA A 204 21.40 -2.15 3.04
CA ALA A 204 22.33 -3.07 2.39
C ALA A 204 21.88 -3.29 0.93
N PRO A 205 22.78 -3.16 -0.05
CA PRO A 205 22.39 -3.39 -1.43
C PRO A 205 21.88 -4.84 -1.55
N PRO A 206 20.72 -5.04 -2.14
CA PRO A 206 20.33 -6.38 -2.52
C PRO A 206 21.38 -6.93 -3.48
N VAL A 207 21.45 -8.26 -3.61
CA VAL A 207 22.24 -8.93 -4.65
C VAL A 207 22.15 -8.13 -5.95
N PRO A 208 23.28 -7.83 -6.62
CA PRO A 208 23.27 -7.02 -7.83
C PRO A 208 22.19 -7.52 -8.79
N GLY A 209 21.21 -6.69 -9.06
CA GLY A 209 20.13 -7.06 -9.96
C GLY A 209 20.71 -7.38 -11.34
N ARG A 210 20.15 -8.37 -12.03
CA ARG A 210 20.54 -8.69 -13.40
C ARG A 210 20.04 -7.64 -14.38
N THR A 211 20.77 -7.46 -15.48
CA THR A 211 20.28 -6.72 -16.64
C THR A 211 19.41 -7.64 -17.49
N VAL A 212 18.16 -7.24 -17.77
CA VAL A 212 17.24 -7.99 -18.63
C VAL A 212 17.04 -7.22 -19.93
N ILE A 213 17.32 -7.86 -21.04
CA ILE A 213 17.28 -7.29 -22.38
C ILE A 213 16.40 -8.17 -23.26
N PHE A 214 15.36 -7.57 -23.85
CA PHE A 214 14.61 -8.20 -24.92
C PHE A 214 15.25 -7.83 -26.26
N LEU A 215 15.46 -8.81 -27.12
CA LEU A 215 15.95 -8.64 -28.45
C LEU A 215 14.78 -8.72 -29.44
N GLU A 216 14.72 -7.79 -30.40
CA GLU A 216 13.83 -7.88 -31.55
C GLU A 216 14.05 -9.22 -32.29
N THR A 217 13.04 -9.74 -32.95
CA THR A 217 13.08 -11.05 -33.62
C THR A 217 14.33 -11.26 -34.49
N ALA A 218 14.69 -10.25 -35.31
CA ALA A 218 15.88 -10.34 -36.17
C ALA A 218 17.19 -10.32 -35.38
N ALA A 219 17.27 -9.49 -34.33
CA ALA A 219 18.42 -9.39 -33.44
C ALA A 219 18.59 -10.71 -32.65
N TYR A 220 17.49 -11.26 -32.13
CA TYR A 220 17.53 -12.55 -31.42
C TYR A 220 18.01 -13.70 -32.32
N ALA A 221 17.51 -13.80 -33.54
CA ALA A 221 17.97 -14.78 -34.52
C ALA A 221 19.47 -14.62 -34.84
N ALA A 222 19.92 -13.36 -34.99
CA ALA A 222 21.33 -13.06 -35.24
C ALA A 222 22.25 -13.46 -34.08
N VAL A 223 21.81 -13.24 -32.81
CA VAL A 223 22.56 -13.64 -31.61
C VAL A 223 22.53 -15.18 -31.45
N SER A 224 21.39 -15.81 -31.72
CA SER A 224 21.24 -17.26 -31.64
C SER A 224 22.15 -18.03 -32.63
N ALA A 225 22.53 -17.41 -33.76
CA ALA A 225 23.44 -17.98 -34.74
C ALA A 225 24.92 -17.90 -34.32
N LEU A 226 25.29 -17.05 -33.35
CA LEU A 226 26.67 -16.93 -32.88
C LEU A 226 27.12 -18.15 -32.12
N ALA A 227 28.40 -18.38 -32.02
CA ALA A 227 28.96 -19.49 -31.24
C ALA A 227 28.76 -19.25 -29.75
N ASP A 228 28.52 -20.31 -29.01
CA ASP A 228 28.59 -20.27 -27.54
C ASP A 228 30.02 -19.86 -27.12
N GLY A 229 30.11 -19.05 -26.05
CA GLY A 229 31.40 -18.46 -25.63
C GLY A 229 31.82 -17.19 -26.38
N THR A 230 31.02 -16.66 -27.34
CA THR A 230 31.29 -15.38 -27.98
C THR A 230 31.36 -14.26 -26.93
N GLU A 231 32.32 -13.34 -27.08
CA GLU A 231 32.48 -12.22 -26.13
C GLU A 231 31.28 -11.29 -26.17
N VAL A 232 30.86 -10.87 -24.97
CA VAL A 232 29.76 -9.91 -24.77
C VAL A 232 30.24 -8.75 -23.92
N SER A 233 29.88 -7.55 -24.31
CA SER A 233 30.01 -6.36 -23.46
C SER A 233 28.71 -5.55 -23.48
N PHE A 234 28.26 -5.12 -22.30
CA PHE A 234 27.13 -4.21 -22.14
C PHE A 234 27.62 -2.91 -21.52
N ALA A 235 27.27 -1.80 -22.12
CA ALA A 235 27.64 -0.46 -21.69
C ALA A 235 26.38 0.40 -21.46
N ALA A 236 26.36 1.12 -20.36
CA ALA A 236 25.36 2.11 -20.02
C ALA A 236 26.02 3.25 -19.25
N ASP A 237 25.91 4.47 -19.72
CA ASP A 237 26.29 5.67 -19.00
C ASP A 237 25.16 6.04 -18.04
N LEU A 238 25.45 6.11 -16.76
CA LEU A 238 24.43 6.27 -15.72
C LEU A 238 24.65 7.57 -14.93
N ALA A 239 23.57 8.31 -14.73
CA ALA A 239 23.50 9.38 -13.73
C ALA A 239 22.73 8.88 -12.49
N PRO A 240 23.10 9.36 -11.28
CA PRO A 240 22.32 9.11 -10.07
C PRO A 240 20.88 9.57 -10.26
N ALA A 241 19.92 8.75 -9.80
CA ALA A 241 18.52 9.11 -9.67
C ALA A 241 18.14 9.06 -8.19
N ALA A 242 17.35 10.02 -7.74
CA ALA A 242 16.88 10.11 -6.37
C ALA A 242 15.37 10.30 -6.35
N GLY A 243 14.75 9.89 -5.27
CA GLY A 243 13.32 10.06 -4.98
C GLY A 243 13.09 9.94 -3.49
N ALA A 244 11.86 9.94 -3.09
CA ALA A 244 11.47 9.67 -1.72
C ALA A 244 10.12 8.96 -1.72
N THR A 245 9.83 8.24 -0.64
CA THR A 245 8.50 7.73 -0.29
C THR A 245 8.23 8.05 1.18
N TRP A 246 6.99 7.91 1.61
CA TRP A 246 6.59 8.36 2.94
C TRP A 246 5.67 7.35 3.61
N ASN A 247 6.05 6.96 4.83
CA ASN A 247 5.17 6.20 5.72
C ASN A 247 4.44 7.16 6.66
N ALA A 248 3.22 6.82 7.06
CA ALA A 248 2.52 7.49 8.16
C ALA A 248 2.51 6.54 9.36
N VAL A 249 3.09 6.98 10.50
CA VAL A 249 3.29 6.10 11.67
C VAL A 249 2.84 6.79 12.95
N GLY A 250 1.95 6.12 13.68
CA GLY A 250 1.45 6.55 15.00
C GLY A 250 1.43 5.40 15.99
N ARG A 251 1.38 5.72 17.27
CA ARG A 251 1.36 4.73 18.36
C ARG A 251 0.22 5.01 19.35
N LEU A 252 -0.33 3.95 19.88
CA LEU A 252 -1.24 3.98 21.01
C LEU A 252 -0.67 3.07 22.12
N THR A 253 -0.19 3.67 23.18
CA THR A 253 0.38 2.91 24.32
C THR A 253 -0.68 2.04 24.99
N GLY A 254 -0.35 0.77 25.23
CA GLY A 254 -1.24 -0.22 25.84
C GLY A 254 -1.49 0.01 27.32
N SER A 255 -2.55 -0.63 27.83
CA SER A 255 -3.00 -0.48 29.23
C SER A 255 -2.36 -1.47 30.21
N ASN A 256 -1.78 -2.59 29.73
CA ASN A 256 -1.20 -3.61 30.58
C ASN A 256 0.32 -3.37 30.78
N PRO A 257 0.78 -2.95 31.97
CA PRO A 257 2.21 -2.70 32.19
C PRO A 257 3.11 -3.93 31.96
N ALA A 258 2.59 -5.14 32.15
CA ALA A 258 3.34 -6.38 31.95
C ALA A 258 3.51 -6.70 30.46
N ALA A 259 2.69 -6.13 29.57
CA ALA A 259 2.75 -6.30 28.13
C ALA A 259 3.07 -4.98 27.39
N ALA A 260 3.42 -3.91 28.11
CA ALA A 260 3.68 -2.59 27.51
C ALA A 260 4.89 -2.58 26.58
N GLY A 261 5.80 -3.53 26.75
CA GLY A 261 6.94 -3.73 25.86
C GLY A 261 6.64 -4.54 24.61
N ASP A 262 5.50 -5.22 24.57
CA ASP A 262 5.05 -6.01 23.42
C ASP A 262 4.23 -5.12 22.48
N VAL A 263 4.57 -5.11 21.22
CA VAL A 263 3.97 -4.23 20.22
C VAL A 263 3.26 -5.05 19.15
N LEU A 264 2.01 -4.71 18.90
CA LEU A 264 1.29 -5.15 17.71
C LEU A 264 1.42 -4.05 16.63
N VAL A 265 1.79 -4.41 15.44
CA VAL A 265 1.75 -3.51 14.27
C VAL A 265 0.47 -3.79 13.49
N LEU A 266 -0.27 -2.73 13.16
CA LEU A 266 -1.36 -2.78 12.20
C LEU A 266 -0.91 -1.97 10.98
N SER A 267 -0.84 -2.59 9.84
CA SER A 267 -0.26 -1.98 8.64
C SER A 267 -1.14 -2.13 7.40
N ALA A 268 -0.90 -1.28 6.42
CA ALA A 268 -1.47 -1.30 5.07
C ALA A 268 -0.56 -0.48 4.16
N HIS A 269 -0.77 -0.46 2.86
CA HIS A 269 -0.05 0.49 2.01
C HIS A 269 -0.95 1.65 1.57
N LEU A 270 -0.36 2.85 1.52
CA LEU A 270 -1.08 4.09 1.26
C LEU A 270 -0.95 4.59 -0.19
N ASP A 271 -0.01 4.03 -0.95
CA ASP A 271 0.21 4.35 -2.36
C ASP A 271 -0.63 3.45 -3.29
N HIS A 272 -0.61 3.78 -4.57
CA HIS A 272 -1.09 2.93 -5.64
C HIS A 272 -0.35 3.26 -6.95
N LEU A 273 -0.89 2.92 -8.11
CA LEU A 273 -0.20 3.00 -9.41
C LEU A 273 -0.08 4.43 -9.98
N GLY A 274 -0.80 5.40 -9.42
CA GLY A 274 -0.79 6.78 -9.90
C GLY A 274 -1.59 6.98 -11.18
N ALA A 275 -1.25 8.04 -11.95
CA ALA A 275 -1.91 8.35 -13.21
C ALA A 275 -0.98 8.11 -14.41
N ARG A 276 -1.56 7.66 -15.51
CA ARG A 276 -0.89 7.58 -16.81
C ARG A 276 -1.09 8.88 -17.60
N PRO A 277 -0.26 9.15 -18.64
CA PRO A 277 -0.51 10.29 -19.51
C PRO A 277 -1.94 10.28 -20.07
N PRO A 278 -2.62 11.44 -20.10
CA PRO A 278 -3.99 11.55 -20.60
C PRO A 278 -4.17 10.92 -21.97
N SER A 279 -5.26 10.16 -22.14
CA SER A 279 -5.65 9.54 -23.40
C SER A 279 -7.11 9.91 -23.70
N PRO A 280 -7.45 10.39 -24.91
CA PRO A 280 -8.81 10.82 -25.23
C PRO A 280 -9.84 9.71 -24.97
N GLY A 281 -10.85 9.99 -24.15
CA GLY A 281 -11.96 9.07 -23.86
C GLY A 281 -11.64 7.87 -22.97
N ALA A 282 -10.44 7.83 -22.37
CA ALA A 282 -10.06 6.79 -21.42
C ALA A 282 -9.78 7.41 -20.06
N ASP A 283 -10.22 6.73 -19.01
CA ASP A 283 -9.72 6.99 -17.66
C ASP A 283 -8.25 6.57 -17.58
N THR A 284 -7.44 7.41 -16.98
CA THR A 284 -5.99 7.21 -16.85
C THR A 284 -5.50 7.32 -15.41
N ILE A 285 -6.40 7.55 -14.47
CA ILE A 285 -6.12 7.61 -13.04
C ILE A 285 -6.43 6.23 -12.45
N PHE A 286 -5.48 5.68 -11.73
CA PHE A 286 -5.64 4.42 -11.02
C PHE A 286 -5.95 4.76 -9.56
N ASN A 287 -7.23 4.90 -9.25
CA ASN A 287 -7.66 5.41 -7.94
C ASN A 287 -7.37 4.42 -6.80
N GLY A 288 -7.35 3.11 -7.09
CA GLY A 288 -7.00 2.09 -6.10
C GLY A 288 -7.90 2.15 -4.88
N ALA A 289 -9.23 2.10 -5.10
CA ALA A 289 -10.20 2.20 -4.02
C ALA A 289 -10.17 0.96 -3.14
N ASP A 290 -10.09 -0.21 -3.74
CA ASP A 290 -9.88 -1.47 -3.02
C ASP A 290 -8.39 -1.68 -2.74
N ASP A 291 -7.52 -1.46 -3.71
CA ASP A 291 -6.06 -1.61 -3.65
C ASP A 291 -5.32 -0.25 -3.51
N ASP A 292 -4.87 0.23 -2.35
CA ASP A 292 -5.20 -0.28 -1.01
C ASP A 292 -5.73 0.86 -0.13
N ALA A 293 -6.62 1.73 -0.73
CA ALA A 293 -7.30 2.70 0.10
C ALA A 293 -8.19 2.00 1.15
N SER A 294 -8.75 0.82 0.82
CA SER A 294 -9.58 0.04 1.73
C SER A 294 -8.79 -0.47 2.94
N GLY A 295 -7.61 -1.05 2.75
CA GLY A 295 -6.74 -1.47 3.86
C GLY A 295 -6.20 -0.30 4.66
N THR A 296 -5.77 0.78 3.99
CA THR A 296 -5.38 2.03 4.65
C THR A 296 -6.50 2.57 5.54
N VAL A 297 -7.75 2.62 5.06
CA VAL A 297 -8.91 3.06 5.85
C VAL A 297 -9.25 2.07 6.97
N ALA A 298 -9.05 0.77 6.78
CA ALA A 298 -9.21 -0.21 7.84
C ALA A 298 -8.27 0.06 9.02
N VAL A 299 -6.99 0.31 8.75
CA VAL A 299 -6.03 0.70 9.79
C VAL A 299 -6.42 2.02 10.45
N MET A 300 -6.87 3.02 9.69
CA MET A 300 -7.35 4.29 10.23
C MET A 300 -8.58 4.11 11.13
N ALA A 301 -9.55 3.29 10.72
CA ALA A 301 -10.76 3.03 11.50
C ALA A 301 -10.44 2.29 12.81
N LEU A 302 -9.54 1.31 12.77
CA LEU A 302 -9.05 0.61 13.95
C LEU A 302 -8.28 1.58 14.88
N ALA A 303 -7.44 2.46 14.33
CA ALA A 303 -6.72 3.48 15.11
C ALA A 303 -7.69 4.41 15.84
N HIS A 304 -8.71 4.91 15.13
CA HIS A 304 -9.75 5.76 15.70
C HIS A 304 -10.54 5.03 16.80
N ALA A 305 -11.06 3.84 16.51
CA ALA A 305 -11.87 3.07 17.47
C ALA A 305 -11.07 2.71 18.75
N LEU A 306 -9.81 2.34 18.60
CA LEU A 306 -8.94 2.02 19.74
C LEU A 306 -8.54 3.26 20.55
N ALA A 307 -8.39 4.42 19.90
CA ALA A 307 -8.07 5.69 20.56
C ALA A 307 -9.26 6.27 21.33
N GLN A 308 -10.48 6.14 20.79
CA GLN A 308 -11.71 6.65 21.43
C GLN A 308 -12.28 5.73 22.50
N GLY A 309 -11.93 4.44 22.47
CA GLY A 309 -12.41 3.43 23.41
C GLY A 309 -11.43 3.13 24.55
N PRO A 310 -11.67 2.02 25.29
CA PRO A 310 -10.70 1.51 26.23
C PRO A 310 -9.36 1.21 25.54
N ARG A 311 -8.25 1.55 26.20
CA ARG A 311 -6.90 1.30 25.69
C ARG A 311 -6.69 -0.20 25.40
N PRO A 312 -6.04 -0.55 24.29
CA PRO A 312 -5.69 -1.93 23.99
C PRO A 312 -4.77 -2.50 25.07
N ARG A 313 -4.75 -3.82 25.22
CA ARG A 313 -3.91 -4.49 26.21
C ARG A 313 -2.43 -4.28 25.94
N ARG A 314 -1.99 -4.47 24.68
CA ARG A 314 -0.63 -4.19 24.21
C ARG A 314 -0.55 -2.82 23.56
N THR A 315 0.65 -2.32 23.44
CA THR A 315 0.92 -1.16 22.60
C THR A 315 0.65 -1.52 21.14
N VAL A 316 -0.04 -0.62 20.41
CA VAL A 316 -0.32 -0.78 18.99
C VAL A 316 0.41 0.34 18.22
N VAL A 317 1.16 -0.04 17.20
CA VAL A 317 1.74 0.85 16.21
C VAL A 317 0.91 0.73 14.93
N PHE A 318 0.45 1.84 14.41
CA PHE A 318 -0.26 1.96 13.13
C PHE A 318 0.75 2.47 12.11
N ALA A 319 0.99 1.69 11.06
CA ALA A 319 2.01 1.98 10.06
C ALA A 319 1.44 1.83 8.65
N LEU A 320 1.22 2.95 7.96
CA LEU A 320 0.77 3.00 6.58
C LEU A 320 2.01 3.24 5.71
N PHE A 321 2.35 2.25 4.88
CA PHE A 321 3.58 2.24 4.12
C PHE A 321 3.41 2.86 2.73
N GLY A 322 4.41 3.61 2.28
CA GLY A 322 4.47 4.09 0.91
C GLY A 322 5.29 3.17 0.01
N SER A 323 5.03 3.29 -1.29
CA SER A 323 5.73 2.57 -2.35
C SER A 323 5.74 1.05 -2.20
N GLU A 324 4.61 0.47 -1.80
CA GLU A 324 4.38 -0.97 -1.89
C GLU A 324 4.43 -1.40 -3.35
N GLU A 325 3.71 -0.71 -4.22
CA GLU A 325 3.57 -0.95 -5.66
C GLU A 325 4.89 -0.80 -6.44
N ALA A 326 5.82 -0.03 -5.91
CA ALA A 326 7.18 0.10 -6.45
C ALA A 326 8.17 -0.91 -5.87
N GLY A 327 7.72 -1.84 -4.99
CA GLY A 327 8.50 -2.92 -4.42
C GLY A 327 8.68 -2.87 -2.90
N GLY A 328 7.67 -2.37 -2.15
CA GLY A 328 7.62 -2.38 -0.69
C GLY A 328 8.72 -1.56 -0.03
N HIS A 329 8.97 -0.35 -0.54
CA HIS A 329 10.12 0.44 -0.07
C HIS A 329 9.90 1.01 1.33
N GLY A 330 8.68 1.45 1.63
CA GLY A 330 8.33 1.98 2.95
C GLY A 330 8.46 0.93 4.04
N ALA A 331 7.85 -0.23 3.85
CA ALA A 331 7.94 -1.35 4.78
C ALA A 331 9.36 -1.90 4.91
N ALA A 332 10.11 -1.99 3.80
CA ALA A 332 11.51 -2.42 3.84
C ALA A 332 12.37 -1.49 4.72
N TYR A 333 12.17 -0.18 4.60
CA TYR A 333 12.86 0.79 5.42
C TYR A 333 12.43 0.71 6.88
N PHE A 334 11.12 0.61 7.15
CA PHE A 334 10.58 0.48 8.50
C PHE A 334 11.14 -0.74 9.23
N VAL A 335 11.22 -1.90 8.55
CA VAL A 335 11.74 -3.14 9.14
C VAL A 335 13.25 -3.09 9.36
N ASP A 336 13.99 -2.36 8.51
CA ASP A 336 15.45 -2.20 8.66
C ASP A 336 15.82 -1.12 9.70
N ARG A 337 14.98 -0.09 9.83
CA ARG A 337 15.12 1.01 10.81
C ARG A 337 13.82 1.18 11.60
N PRO A 338 13.48 0.18 12.42
CA PRO A 338 12.18 0.14 13.06
C PRO A 338 12.07 1.20 14.15
N VAL A 339 10.89 1.82 14.23
CA VAL A 339 10.55 2.80 15.28
C VAL A 339 10.41 2.17 16.67
N VAL A 340 10.29 0.85 16.71
CA VAL A 340 10.35 0.00 17.92
C VAL A 340 11.23 -1.21 17.62
N PRO A 341 12.00 -1.75 18.58
CA PRO A 341 12.84 -2.92 18.34
C PRO A 341 12.04 -4.09 17.76
N LEU A 342 12.57 -4.76 16.71
CA LEU A 342 11.86 -5.85 16.02
C LEU A 342 11.50 -7.01 16.96
N ASP A 343 12.33 -7.31 17.96
CA ASP A 343 12.10 -8.35 18.97
C ASP A 343 10.97 -8.00 19.95
N ARG A 344 10.46 -6.77 19.91
CA ARG A 344 9.28 -6.32 20.64
C ARG A 344 8.01 -6.38 19.80
N ILE A 345 8.11 -6.55 18.51
CA ILE A 345 6.95 -6.70 17.63
C ILE A 345 6.49 -8.17 17.72
N VAL A 346 5.37 -8.38 18.41
CA VAL A 346 4.79 -9.72 18.59
C VAL A 346 4.08 -10.20 17.34
N ALA A 347 3.47 -9.28 16.59
CA ALA A 347 2.92 -9.56 15.27
C ALA A 347 2.78 -8.28 14.46
N ASP A 348 2.78 -8.43 13.13
CA ASP A 348 2.30 -7.47 12.15
C ASP A 348 1.03 -8.04 11.50
N VAL A 349 -0.04 -7.26 11.54
CA VAL A 349 -1.31 -7.55 10.87
C VAL A 349 -1.48 -6.51 9.77
N GLN A 350 -1.18 -6.91 8.56
CA GLN A 350 -1.40 -6.07 7.40
C GLN A 350 -2.83 -6.22 6.89
N PHE A 351 -3.39 -5.14 6.42
CA PHE A 351 -4.70 -5.09 5.78
C PHE A 351 -4.53 -4.72 4.32
N GLU A 352 -5.21 -5.43 3.44
CA GLU A 352 -5.12 -5.22 2.01
C GLU A 352 -6.39 -5.69 1.31
N MET A 353 -7.01 -4.78 0.53
CA MET A 353 -8.16 -5.08 -0.30
C MET A 353 -9.34 -5.67 0.50
N LEU A 354 -9.96 -4.82 1.34
CA LEU A 354 -11.11 -5.19 2.20
C LEU A 354 -12.44 -4.59 1.71
N GLY A 355 -12.42 -3.90 0.59
CA GLY A 355 -13.59 -3.13 0.14
C GLY A 355 -14.67 -3.97 -0.54
N ARG A 356 -14.42 -5.25 -0.85
CA ARG A 356 -15.36 -6.10 -1.58
C ARG A 356 -15.38 -7.51 -0.99
N PRO A 357 -16.58 -8.11 -0.77
CA PRO A 357 -16.67 -9.46 -0.21
C PRO A 357 -16.06 -10.49 -1.17
N ASP A 358 -15.33 -11.45 -0.63
CA ASP A 358 -14.85 -12.60 -1.40
C ASP A 358 -16.04 -13.53 -1.75
N PRO A 359 -16.30 -13.79 -3.04
CA PRO A 359 -17.44 -14.61 -3.45
C PRO A 359 -17.37 -16.08 -3.01
N MET A 360 -16.23 -16.54 -2.50
CA MET A 360 -16.07 -17.90 -1.95
C MET A 360 -16.40 -17.99 -0.46
N LEU A 361 -16.60 -16.85 0.21
CA LEU A 361 -16.80 -16.78 1.66
C LEU A 361 -18.19 -16.20 2.00
N PRO A 362 -18.70 -16.46 3.21
CA PRO A 362 -19.87 -15.75 3.72
C PRO A 362 -19.64 -14.23 3.75
N GLU A 363 -20.73 -13.47 3.70
CA GLU A 363 -20.68 -12.02 3.85
C GLU A 363 -19.90 -11.60 5.11
N ASP A 364 -19.23 -10.46 5.03
CA ASP A 364 -18.43 -9.85 6.11
C ASP A 364 -17.25 -10.70 6.62
N THR A 365 -16.91 -11.78 5.92
CA THR A 365 -15.81 -12.66 6.29
C THR A 365 -14.53 -12.22 5.61
N LEU A 366 -13.48 -12.06 6.43
CA LEU A 366 -12.11 -11.81 5.99
C LEU A 366 -11.32 -13.12 5.98
N TRP A 367 -10.22 -13.14 5.23
CA TRP A 367 -9.29 -14.25 5.26
C TRP A 367 -7.86 -13.77 5.57
N LEU A 368 -7.04 -14.66 6.13
CA LEU A 368 -5.67 -14.37 6.53
C LEU A 368 -4.71 -15.28 5.77
N THR A 369 -3.68 -14.65 5.18
CA THR A 369 -2.63 -15.35 4.42
C THR A 369 -1.77 -16.21 5.33
N GLY A 370 -1.39 -17.41 4.87
CA GLY A 370 -0.48 -18.27 5.62
C GLY A 370 -1.00 -18.63 7.02
N TYR A 371 -2.29 -18.85 7.13
CA TYR A 371 -3.01 -19.11 8.40
C TYR A 371 -2.35 -20.20 9.26
N GLU A 372 -1.76 -21.22 8.60
CA GLU A 372 -1.08 -22.36 9.20
C GLU A 372 0.31 -22.03 9.78
N ARG A 373 0.84 -20.83 9.55
CA ARG A 373 2.22 -20.45 9.91
C ARG A 373 2.35 -19.93 11.34
N SER A 374 1.23 -19.55 11.97
CA SER A 374 1.19 -19.08 13.36
C SER A 374 -0.19 -19.33 13.98
N THR A 375 -0.35 -19.02 15.26
CA THR A 375 -1.66 -19.08 15.94
C THR A 375 -2.49 -17.82 15.75
N LEU A 376 -1.93 -16.75 15.16
CA LEU A 376 -2.55 -15.42 15.12
C LEU A 376 -3.97 -15.44 14.53
N GLY A 377 -4.17 -16.12 13.40
CA GLY A 377 -5.49 -16.21 12.76
C GLY A 377 -6.51 -16.91 13.65
N ALA A 378 -6.12 -18.04 14.25
CA ALA A 378 -6.98 -18.79 15.18
C ALA A 378 -7.29 -17.99 16.45
N ASP A 379 -6.31 -17.27 16.99
CA ASP A 379 -6.47 -16.45 18.20
C ASP A 379 -7.42 -15.27 17.95
N LEU A 380 -7.28 -14.58 16.81
CA LEU A 380 -8.19 -13.51 16.39
C LEU A 380 -9.62 -14.02 16.18
N ALA A 381 -9.78 -15.16 15.48
CA ALA A 381 -11.08 -15.76 15.24
C ALA A 381 -11.75 -16.21 16.56
N ALA A 382 -10.98 -16.83 17.46
CA ALA A 382 -11.47 -17.24 18.80
C ALA A 382 -11.87 -16.04 19.67
N ALA A 383 -11.25 -14.88 19.46
CA ALA A 383 -11.61 -13.62 20.11
C ALA A 383 -12.80 -12.90 19.46
N GLY A 384 -13.36 -13.43 18.38
CA GLY A 384 -14.57 -12.94 17.73
C GLY A 384 -14.38 -12.21 16.39
N ALA A 385 -13.15 -12.21 15.84
CA ALA A 385 -12.95 -11.71 14.47
C ALA A 385 -13.66 -12.60 13.45
N ASN A 386 -14.30 -12.00 12.47
CA ASN A 386 -14.91 -12.74 11.36
C ASN A 386 -13.83 -13.10 10.33
N LEU A 387 -12.98 -14.07 10.67
CA LEU A 387 -11.72 -14.36 10.00
C LEU A 387 -11.54 -15.87 9.80
N VAL A 388 -11.14 -16.23 8.57
CA VAL A 388 -10.83 -17.62 8.19
C VAL A 388 -9.45 -17.72 7.52
N ALA A 389 -9.03 -18.93 7.17
CA ALA A 389 -7.84 -19.15 6.35
C ALA A 389 -8.06 -18.67 4.90
N ASP A 390 -6.97 -18.26 4.23
CA ASP A 390 -6.96 -17.93 2.80
C ASP A 390 -7.58 -19.07 1.97
N PRO A 391 -8.69 -18.82 1.23
CA PRO A 391 -9.35 -19.84 0.43
C PRO A 391 -8.61 -20.17 -0.87
N ARG A 392 -7.49 -19.46 -1.18
CA ARG A 392 -6.72 -19.59 -2.42
C ARG A 392 -5.21 -19.76 -2.17
N PRO A 393 -4.77 -20.81 -1.45
CA PRO A 393 -3.36 -21.00 -1.08
C PRO A 393 -2.44 -21.14 -2.31
N ASP A 394 -2.96 -21.53 -3.46
CA ASP A 394 -2.27 -21.61 -4.75
C ASP A 394 -1.84 -20.25 -5.30
N GLN A 395 -2.50 -19.16 -4.91
CA GLN A 395 -2.16 -17.79 -5.30
C GLN A 395 -0.94 -17.24 -4.57
N SER A 396 -0.49 -17.90 -3.50
CA SER A 396 0.68 -17.50 -2.72
C SER A 396 0.61 -16.07 -2.18
N PHE A 397 -0.55 -15.60 -1.79
CA PHE A 397 -0.79 -14.22 -1.29
C PHE A 397 0.11 -13.85 -0.12
N PHE A 398 0.51 -14.80 0.73
CA PHE A 398 1.42 -14.56 1.86
C PHE A 398 2.73 -13.83 1.47
N THR A 399 3.17 -13.95 0.22
CA THR A 399 4.44 -13.36 -0.25
C THR A 399 4.26 -12.12 -1.12
N ARG A 400 3.03 -11.62 -1.27
CA ARG A 400 2.70 -10.61 -2.29
C ARG A 400 2.53 -9.21 -1.72
N SER A 401 2.55 -9.03 -0.41
CA SER A 401 2.41 -7.73 0.24
C SER A 401 3.49 -7.46 1.28
N ASP A 402 3.42 -6.33 1.97
CA ASP A 402 4.46 -5.82 2.87
C ASP A 402 4.70 -6.67 4.12
N ASN A 403 3.72 -7.48 4.55
CA ASN A 403 3.87 -8.46 5.63
C ASN A 403 5.13 -9.34 5.45
N ILE A 404 5.50 -9.64 4.20
CA ILE A 404 6.66 -10.49 3.91
C ILE A 404 7.98 -9.87 4.37
N ARG A 405 8.05 -8.53 4.51
CA ARG A 405 9.22 -7.83 5.03
C ARG A 405 9.48 -8.18 6.48
N PHE A 406 8.41 -8.20 7.28
CA PHE A 406 8.44 -8.60 8.69
C PHE A 406 8.69 -10.11 8.83
N ALA A 407 7.97 -10.94 8.09
CA ALA A 407 8.12 -12.40 8.14
C ALA A 407 9.54 -12.86 7.84
N ARG A 408 10.22 -12.26 6.86
CA ARG A 408 11.64 -12.53 6.52
C ARG A 408 12.62 -12.14 7.62
N ARG A 409 12.22 -11.33 8.58
CA ARG A 409 13.01 -10.92 9.75
C ARG A 409 12.62 -11.72 11.01
N GLY A 410 11.75 -12.70 10.88
CA GLY A 410 11.34 -13.59 11.97
C GLY A 410 10.20 -13.06 12.84
N VAL A 411 9.52 -11.98 12.42
CA VAL A 411 8.30 -11.47 13.07
C VAL A 411 7.11 -12.25 12.53
N VAL A 412 6.16 -12.63 13.38
CA VAL A 412 4.86 -13.17 12.94
C VAL A 412 4.16 -12.08 12.13
N ALA A 413 3.86 -12.33 10.87
CA ALA A 413 3.29 -11.31 10.01
C ALA A 413 2.37 -11.95 8.96
N HIS A 414 1.17 -11.41 8.82
CA HIS A 414 0.15 -11.92 7.91
C HIS A 414 -0.65 -10.75 7.32
N THR A 415 -1.20 -10.98 6.14
CA THR A 415 -2.16 -10.05 5.52
C THR A 415 -3.58 -10.56 5.74
N ILE A 416 -4.46 -9.67 6.18
CA ILE A 416 -5.92 -9.86 6.22
C ILE A 416 -6.52 -9.18 5.00
N SER A 417 -7.41 -9.88 4.29
CA SER A 417 -8.03 -9.39 3.05
C SER A 417 -9.43 -9.98 2.85
N SER A 418 -10.16 -9.44 1.90
CA SER A 418 -11.36 -10.06 1.30
C SER A 418 -11.28 -10.12 -0.23
N PHE A 419 -10.09 -9.99 -0.79
CA PHE A 419 -9.86 -9.96 -2.24
C PHE A 419 -10.31 -11.23 -2.96
N GLY A 420 -11.35 -11.11 -3.78
CA GLY A 420 -11.96 -12.20 -4.53
C GLY A 420 -11.44 -12.40 -5.95
N LEU A 421 -10.24 -11.87 -6.30
CA LEU A 421 -9.68 -11.88 -7.66
C LEU A 421 -10.55 -11.14 -8.68
N HIS A 422 -11.11 -9.98 -8.31
CA HIS A 422 -11.93 -9.17 -9.21
C HIS A 422 -11.13 -8.52 -10.35
N GLU A 423 -11.76 -8.27 -11.48
CA GLU A 423 -11.11 -7.79 -12.71
C GLU A 423 -10.66 -6.32 -12.62
N ALA A 424 -11.15 -5.53 -11.66
CA ALA A 424 -10.74 -4.14 -11.46
C ALA A 424 -9.32 -3.98 -10.90
N TYR A 425 -8.75 -5.05 -10.33
CA TYR A 425 -7.38 -5.03 -9.78
C TYR A 425 -6.36 -4.49 -10.77
N HIS A 426 -5.59 -3.47 -10.36
CA HIS A 426 -4.58 -2.77 -11.16
C HIS A 426 -5.10 -2.16 -12.48
N THR A 427 -6.37 -1.75 -12.47
CA THR A 427 -6.99 -1.01 -13.59
C THR A 427 -7.58 0.31 -13.09
N PRO A 428 -7.88 1.26 -13.99
CA PRO A 428 -8.60 2.49 -13.61
C PRO A 428 -10.02 2.24 -13.09
N ASP A 429 -10.55 1.02 -13.28
CA ASP A 429 -11.90 0.67 -12.81
C ASP A 429 -11.94 0.33 -11.30
N ASP A 430 -10.80 0.36 -10.59
CA ASP A 430 -10.77 0.19 -9.12
C ASP A 430 -11.20 1.48 -8.42
N GLU A 431 -12.52 1.68 -8.44
CA GLU A 431 -13.21 2.90 -8.05
C GLU A 431 -14.05 2.73 -6.78
N VAL A 432 -14.28 3.87 -6.10
CA VAL A 432 -15.15 3.96 -4.91
C VAL A 432 -16.54 3.36 -5.16
N ALA A 433 -17.06 3.49 -6.39
CA ALA A 433 -18.38 2.97 -6.76
C ALA A 433 -18.47 1.44 -6.67
N LEU A 434 -17.36 0.73 -6.65
CA LEU A 434 -17.31 -0.74 -6.54
C LEU A 434 -17.14 -1.24 -5.10
N ILE A 435 -16.98 -0.34 -4.12
CA ILE A 435 -16.79 -0.70 -2.72
C ILE A 435 -18.14 -1.04 -2.06
N ASP A 436 -18.20 -2.18 -1.40
CA ASP A 436 -19.27 -2.55 -0.50
C ASP A 436 -18.99 -2.02 0.91
N PHE A 437 -19.50 -0.83 1.18
CA PHE A 437 -19.25 -0.15 2.46
C PHE A 437 -19.87 -0.87 3.66
N ASP A 438 -20.95 -1.58 3.45
CA ASP A 438 -21.63 -2.38 4.49
C ASP A 438 -20.72 -3.54 4.90
N HIS A 439 -20.24 -4.32 3.92
CA HIS A 439 -19.25 -5.38 4.13
C HIS A 439 -18.00 -4.85 4.82
N MET A 440 -17.37 -3.85 4.23
CA MET A 440 -16.11 -3.28 4.73
C MET A 440 -16.26 -2.79 6.18
N THR A 441 -17.34 -2.08 6.49
CA THR A 441 -17.59 -1.56 7.85
C THR A 441 -17.76 -2.68 8.86
N ARG A 442 -18.58 -3.70 8.56
CA ARG A 442 -18.81 -4.83 9.46
C ARG A 442 -17.58 -5.71 9.62
N ALA A 443 -16.85 -5.95 8.55
CA ALA A 443 -15.62 -6.70 8.58
C ALA A 443 -14.56 -6.03 9.49
N ILE A 444 -14.34 -4.73 9.34
CA ILE A 444 -13.41 -3.96 10.20
C ILE A 444 -13.90 -3.94 11.65
N ALA A 445 -15.20 -3.71 11.88
CA ALA A 445 -15.78 -3.68 13.22
C ALA A 445 -15.55 -4.99 13.99
N SER A 446 -15.59 -6.14 13.28
CA SER A 446 -15.34 -7.45 13.89
C SER A 446 -13.94 -7.61 14.49
N LEU A 447 -12.97 -6.79 14.05
CA LEU A 447 -11.57 -6.85 14.48
C LEU A 447 -11.27 -5.98 15.71
N VAL A 448 -12.10 -5.00 16.05
CA VAL A 448 -11.81 -4.02 17.12
C VAL A 448 -11.62 -4.70 18.48
N ALA A 449 -12.56 -5.53 18.90
CA ALA A 449 -12.50 -6.23 20.20
C ALA A 449 -11.36 -7.27 20.25
N PRO A 450 -11.15 -8.13 19.22
CA PRO A 450 -10.02 -9.03 19.16
C PRO A 450 -8.67 -8.31 19.30
N ILE A 451 -8.42 -7.28 18.50
CA ILE A 451 -7.17 -6.50 18.52
C ILE A 451 -6.97 -5.82 19.89
N ARG A 452 -8.04 -5.27 20.47
CA ARG A 452 -7.98 -4.62 21.79
C ARG A 452 -7.57 -5.60 22.91
N SER A 453 -7.98 -6.85 22.81
CA SER A 453 -7.74 -7.88 23.83
C SER A 453 -6.39 -8.60 23.70
N MET A 454 -5.74 -8.53 22.55
CA MET A 454 -4.42 -9.15 22.27
C MET A 454 -3.27 -8.62 23.17
#